data_0b9a42e672e19f2559e8bb79e04bd3b2
#
_entry.id   0b9a42e672e19f2559e8bb79e04bd3b2
#
_cell.length_a   1.000
_cell.length_b   1.000
_cell.length_c   1.000
_cell.angle_alpha   90.00
_cell.angle_beta   90.00
_cell.angle_gamma   90.00
#
_symmetry.space_group_name_H-M   'P 1'
#
loop_
_entity.id
_entity.type
_entity.pdbx_description
1 polymer ?
#
loop_
_entity_poly.entity_id
_entity_poly.type
_entity_poly.pdbx_seq_one_letter_code
_entity_poly.pdbx_strand_id
1 'polypeptide(L)'
;MLNDEPIQVTLQVVSVLEEMGIKYVIGGSLASALHGVARATMDSDIIADFREDQVSVFVEKLRSTFYVDEVMIRESVRNQRSFNIIHLETFFKVDIFVSKEREFDRLQIDRRSAYLLSSNPEQRAYVASAEDTILAKLEWYRLGGEVSDRQWRDILGVIKVQTNKLDMDYLRKRGGGFSKFPIF
;
A
#
# COMPACT_ATOMS: atom_id res chain seq x y z
N MET A 1 13.84 13.59 5.42
CA MET A 1 14.04 12.21 4.97
C MET A 1 12.97 11.35 5.61
N LEU A 2 12.34 10.45 4.85
CA LEU A 2 11.56 9.37 5.46
C LEU A 2 12.50 8.54 6.33
N ASN A 3 12.02 8.06 7.47
CA ASN A 3 12.82 7.18 8.32
C ASN A 3 13.22 5.95 7.49
N ASP A 4 14.50 5.64 7.38
CA ASP A 4 15.02 4.60 6.47
C ASP A 4 14.52 3.20 6.85
N GLU A 5 14.30 2.93 8.14
CA GLU A 5 13.90 1.62 8.65
C GLU A 5 12.57 1.09 8.09
N PRO A 6 11.43 1.83 8.12
CA PRO A 6 10.18 1.41 7.48
C PRO A 6 10.34 1.08 6.00
N ILE A 7 11.14 1.87 5.30
CA ILE A 7 11.43 1.67 3.88
C ILE A 7 12.22 0.39 3.68
N GLN A 8 13.28 0.17 4.45
CA GLN A 8 14.13 -1.01 4.34
C GLN A 8 13.35 -2.30 4.62
N VAL A 9 12.52 -2.32 5.66
CA VAL A 9 11.65 -3.47 5.96
C VAL A 9 10.65 -3.74 4.84
N THR A 10 10.03 -2.67 4.32
CA THR A 10 9.10 -2.80 3.18
C THR A 10 9.80 -3.36 1.95
N LEU A 11 11.02 -2.90 1.65
CA LEU A 11 11.80 -3.35 0.49
C LEU A 11 12.22 -4.81 0.59
N GLN A 12 12.46 -5.36 1.80
CA GLN A 12 12.70 -6.80 1.97
C GLN A 12 11.50 -7.63 1.51
N VAL A 13 10.29 -7.22 1.90
CA VAL A 13 9.05 -7.90 1.48
C VAL A 13 8.83 -7.76 -0.02
N VAL A 14 9.00 -6.55 -0.55
CA VAL A 14 8.87 -6.25 -1.98
C VAL A 14 9.83 -7.09 -2.82
N SER A 15 11.08 -7.24 -2.40
CA SER A 15 12.07 -8.08 -3.09
C SER A 15 11.59 -9.53 -3.22
N VAL A 16 10.99 -10.08 -2.17
CA VAL A 16 10.43 -11.44 -2.21
C VAL A 16 9.23 -11.52 -3.16
N LEU A 17 8.34 -10.53 -3.14
CA LEU A 17 7.20 -10.50 -4.07
C LEU A 17 7.65 -10.43 -5.53
N GLU A 18 8.66 -9.60 -5.84
CA GLU A 18 9.24 -9.48 -7.18
C GLU A 18 9.92 -10.77 -7.64
N GLU A 19 10.72 -11.38 -6.77
CA GLU A 19 11.39 -12.67 -7.04
C GLU A 19 10.39 -13.80 -7.34
N MET A 20 9.23 -13.76 -6.70
CA MET A 20 8.14 -14.71 -6.92
C MET A 20 7.21 -14.34 -8.09
N GLY A 21 7.45 -13.21 -8.76
CA GLY A 21 6.60 -12.72 -9.84
C GLY A 21 5.20 -12.30 -9.39
N ILE A 22 5.03 -11.96 -8.11
CA ILE A 22 3.75 -11.50 -7.55
C ILE A 22 3.60 -10.01 -7.83
N LYS A 23 2.54 -9.64 -8.55
CA LYS A 23 2.23 -8.22 -8.77
C LYS A 23 1.78 -7.58 -7.48
N TYR A 24 2.30 -6.40 -7.21
CA TYR A 24 1.97 -5.66 -5.98
C TYR A 24 1.95 -4.15 -6.24
N VAL A 25 1.41 -3.43 -5.28
CA VAL A 25 1.51 -1.96 -5.18
C VAL A 25 1.58 -1.55 -3.71
N ILE A 26 2.52 -0.67 -3.38
CA ILE A 26 2.60 -0.04 -2.06
C ILE A 26 1.55 1.07 -2.01
N GLY A 27 0.71 1.04 -0.98
CA GLY A 27 -0.35 2.02 -0.73
C GLY A 27 -0.20 2.75 0.60
N GLY A 28 -1.33 3.04 1.20
CA GLY A 28 -1.45 3.52 2.57
C GLY A 28 -0.64 4.76 2.92
N SER A 29 -0.05 4.73 4.09
CA SER A 29 0.69 5.86 4.67
C SER A 29 2.00 6.14 3.94
N LEU A 30 2.68 5.10 3.44
CA LEU A 30 3.94 5.27 2.71
C LEU A 30 3.70 5.95 1.36
N ALA A 31 2.69 5.51 0.61
CA ALA A 31 2.31 6.17 -0.65
C ALA A 31 1.90 7.63 -0.44
N SER A 32 1.10 7.93 0.59
CA SER A 32 0.72 9.32 0.88
C SER A 32 1.89 10.18 1.34
N ALA A 33 2.90 9.63 2.00
CA ALA A 33 4.12 10.36 2.36
C ALA A 33 4.99 10.68 1.14
N LEU A 34 5.02 9.80 0.14
CA LEU A 34 5.73 10.02 -1.12
C LEU A 34 5.05 11.05 -2.02
N HIS A 35 3.72 11.05 -2.06
CA HIS A 35 2.95 11.98 -2.90
C HIS A 35 2.61 13.30 -2.23
N GLY A 36 2.65 13.37 -0.90
CA GLY A 36 2.17 14.49 -0.11
C GLY A 36 3.16 14.97 0.93
N VAL A 37 2.66 15.17 2.14
CA VAL A 37 3.47 15.61 3.28
C VAL A 37 4.05 14.39 4.01
N ALA A 38 5.37 14.31 4.05
CA ALA A 38 6.06 13.21 4.72
C ALA A 38 5.75 13.20 6.22
N ARG A 39 5.45 12.03 6.76
CA ARG A 39 5.31 11.77 8.19
C ARG A 39 5.80 10.37 8.55
N ALA A 40 6.12 10.17 9.80
CA ALA A 40 6.46 8.84 10.29
C ALA A 40 5.26 7.89 10.17
N THR A 41 5.54 6.65 9.77
CA THR A 41 4.57 5.56 9.74
C THR A 41 5.09 4.40 10.58
N MET A 42 4.17 3.64 11.17
CA MET A 42 4.47 2.46 12.00
C MET A 42 4.12 1.15 11.28
N ASP A 43 3.63 1.26 10.06
CA ASP A 43 3.20 0.16 9.21
C ASP A 43 3.42 0.48 7.74
N SER A 44 3.42 -0.55 6.92
CA SER A 44 3.39 -0.45 5.46
C SER A 44 2.23 -1.26 4.93
N ASP A 45 1.50 -0.68 3.99
CA ASP A 45 0.35 -1.31 3.33
C ASP A 45 0.75 -1.73 1.91
N ILE A 46 0.61 -3.01 1.60
CA ILE A 46 0.90 -3.57 0.27
C ILE A 46 -0.34 -4.30 -0.24
N ILE A 47 -0.82 -3.95 -1.41
CA ILE A 47 -1.83 -4.72 -2.13
C ILE A 47 -1.08 -5.69 -3.04
N ALA A 48 -1.37 -6.99 -2.99
CA ALA A 48 -0.66 -8.00 -3.76
C ALA A 48 -1.62 -9.02 -4.39
N ASP A 49 -1.32 -9.40 -5.64
CA ASP A 49 -2.07 -10.41 -6.40
C ASP A 49 -1.56 -11.82 -6.03
N PHE A 50 -1.93 -12.25 -4.82
CA PHE A 50 -1.46 -13.48 -4.21
C PHE A 50 -2.33 -14.67 -4.59
N ARG A 51 -1.67 -15.80 -4.91
CA ARG A 51 -2.34 -17.11 -5.10
C ARG A 51 -1.97 -18.07 -3.97
N GLU A 52 -2.85 -19.00 -3.68
CA GLU A 52 -2.69 -19.96 -2.59
C GLU A 52 -1.44 -20.87 -2.75
N ASP A 53 -1.09 -21.23 -3.98
CA ASP A 53 0.09 -22.05 -4.30
C ASP A 53 1.42 -21.33 -4.02
N GLN A 54 1.41 -20.02 -3.85
CA GLN A 54 2.59 -19.21 -3.58
C GLN A 54 2.89 -19.06 -2.07
N VAL A 55 1.92 -19.39 -1.19
CA VAL A 55 2.02 -19.09 0.25
C VAL A 55 3.21 -19.77 0.92
N SER A 56 3.41 -21.08 0.69
CA SER A 56 4.50 -21.80 1.36
C SER A 56 5.88 -21.27 0.99
N VAL A 57 6.09 -20.91 -0.28
CA VAL A 57 7.36 -20.35 -0.75
C VAL A 57 7.59 -18.95 -0.15
N PHE A 58 6.53 -18.13 -0.09
CA PHE A 58 6.59 -16.80 0.54
C PHE A 58 6.98 -16.89 2.02
N VAL A 59 6.34 -17.77 2.76
CA VAL A 59 6.64 -18.02 4.18
C VAL A 59 8.08 -18.49 4.36
N GLU A 60 8.54 -19.45 3.56
CA GLU A 60 9.91 -19.97 3.65
C GLU A 60 10.97 -18.89 3.42
N LYS A 61 10.73 -17.98 2.47
CA LYS A 61 11.66 -16.88 2.17
C LYS A 61 11.73 -15.82 3.28
N LEU A 62 10.65 -15.62 4.05
CA LEU A 62 10.57 -14.55 5.04
C LEU A 62 10.73 -15.00 6.49
N ARG A 63 10.57 -16.29 6.81
CA ARG A 63 10.53 -16.81 8.17
C ARG A 63 11.79 -16.54 9.02
N SER A 64 12.91 -16.27 8.38
CA SER A 64 14.15 -15.93 9.10
C SER A 64 14.21 -14.49 9.61
N THR A 65 13.44 -13.58 9.01
CA THR A 65 13.45 -12.15 9.31
C THR A 65 12.10 -11.60 9.74
N PHE A 66 11.02 -12.34 9.47
CA PHE A 66 9.65 -11.95 9.82
C PHE A 66 8.94 -13.05 10.60
N TYR A 67 8.10 -12.64 11.53
CA TYR A 67 7.04 -13.51 12.05
C TYR A 67 5.99 -13.68 10.96
N VAL A 68 5.78 -14.92 10.56
CA VAL A 68 4.83 -15.34 9.53
C VAL A 68 4.06 -16.57 9.99
N ASP A 69 2.74 -16.56 9.86
CA ASP A 69 1.86 -17.68 10.16
C ASP A 69 1.28 -18.22 8.85
N GLU A 70 1.80 -19.36 8.39
CA GLU A 70 1.39 -19.95 7.11
C GLU A 70 -0.10 -20.27 7.05
N VAL A 71 -0.68 -20.76 8.14
CA VAL A 71 -2.10 -21.15 8.18
C VAL A 71 -2.96 -19.90 8.03
N MET A 72 -2.68 -18.85 8.81
CA MET A 72 -3.38 -17.58 8.75
C MET A 72 -3.23 -16.93 7.37
N ILE A 73 -2.04 -16.93 6.78
CA ILE A 73 -1.78 -16.36 5.46
C ILE A 73 -2.58 -17.12 4.39
N ARG A 74 -2.56 -18.45 4.42
CA ARG A 74 -3.29 -19.31 3.48
C ARG A 74 -4.80 -19.06 3.53
N GLU A 75 -5.37 -18.97 4.74
CA GLU A 75 -6.78 -18.62 4.93
C GLU A 75 -7.11 -17.24 4.39
N SER A 76 -6.23 -16.26 4.65
CA SER A 76 -6.43 -14.89 4.18
C SER A 76 -6.38 -14.81 2.64
N VAL A 77 -5.45 -15.51 2.01
CA VAL A 77 -5.36 -15.58 0.54
C VAL A 77 -6.60 -16.24 -0.06
N ARG A 78 -7.02 -17.39 0.48
CA ARG A 78 -8.22 -18.11 0.02
C ARG A 78 -9.49 -17.28 0.12
N ASN A 79 -9.60 -16.47 1.18
CA ASN A 79 -10.77 -15.63 1.44
C ASN A 79 -10.63 -14.19 0.91
N GLN A 80 -9.57 -13.88 0.17
CA GLN A 80 -9.26 -12.53 -0.35
C GLN A 80 -9.32 -11.45 0.75
N ARG A 81 -8.70 -11.76 1.89
CA ARG A 81 -8.59 -10.86 3.06
C ARG A 81 -7.17 -10.31 3.16
N SER A 82 -6.93 -9.49 4.17
CA SER A 82 -5.58 -9.05 4.54
C SER A 82 -4.97 -9.97 5.59
N PHE A 83 -3.65 -10.03 5.58
CA PHE A 83 -2.83 -10.58 6.65
C PHE A 83 -1.67 -9.63 6.94
N ASN A 84 -1.02 -9.81 8.07
CA ASN A 84 0.17 -9.04 8.40
C ASN A 84 1.35 -9.96 8.70
N ILE A 85 2.52 -9.40 8.49
CA ILE A 85 3.79 -9.98 8.89
C ILE A 85 4.55 -8.94 9.72
N ILE A 86 5.37 -9.39 10.67
CA ILE A 86 6.05 -8.50 11.62
C ILE A 86 7.55 -8.75 11.53
N HIS A 87 8.32 -7.73 11.25
CA HIS A 87 9.78 -7.80 11.23
C HIS A 87 10.30 -8.09 12.63
N LEU A 88 11.10 -9.16 12.78
CA LEU A 88 11.50 -9.70 14.10
C LEU A 88 12.40 -8.76 14.89
N GLU A 89 13.21 -7.95 14.22
CA GLU A 89 14.17 -7.07 14.88
C GLU A 89 13.52 -5.75 15.30
N THR A 90 12.70 -5.15 14.43
CA THR A 90 12.18 -3.79 14.64
C THR A 90 10.72 -3.76 15.05
N PHE A 91 10.02 -4.91 15.01
CA PHE A 91 8.59 -5.05 15.23
C PHE A 91 7.72 -4.23 14.24
N PHE A 92 8.33 -3.74 13.16
CA PHE A 92 7.62 -3.06 12.12
C PHE A 92 6.65 -4.02 11.41
N LYS A 93 5.43 -3.56 11.22
CA LYS A 93 4.35 -4.36 10.64
C LYS A 93 4.19 -4.06 9.15
N VAL A 94 4.06 -5.12 8.35
CA VAL A 94 3.66 -5.00 6.95
C VAL A 94 2.30 -5.67 6.79
N ASP A 95 1.29 -4.87 6.44
CA ASP A 95 -0.06 -5.32 6.14
C ASP A 95 -0.15 -5.64 4.63
N ILE A 96 -0.48 -6.88 4.31
CA ILE A 96 -0.65 -7.34 2.93
C ILE A 96 -2.12 -7.58 2.67
N PHE A 97 -2.69 -6.78 1.77
CA PHE A 97 -4.06 -6.89 1.29
C PHE A 97 -4.07 -7.75 0.04
N VAL A 98 -4.71 -8.91 0.10
CA VAL A 98 -4.87 -9.76 -1.08
C VAL A 98 -5.78 -9.05 -2.07
N SER A 99 -5.29 -8.83 -3.29
CA SER A 99 -6.05 -8.16 -4.34
C SER A 99 -7.36 -8.92 -4.59
N LYS A 100 -8.45 -8.18 -4.53
CA LYS A 100 -9.79 -8.70 -4.85
C LYS A 100 -10.04 -8.53 -6.35
N GLU A 101 -11.04 -9.22 -6.87
CA GLU A 101 -11.47 -9.05 -8.25
C GLU A 101 -12.20 -7.70 -8.51
N ARG A 102 -12.16 -6.76 -7.55
CA ARG A 102 -12.72 -5.43 -7.73
C ARG A 102 -11.92 -4.67 -8.78
N GLU A 103 -12.63 -3.92 -9.60
CA GLU A 103 -12.01 -3.08 -10.64
C GLU A 103 -10.98 -2.11 -10.05
N PHE A 104 -11.27 -1.51 -8.89
CA PHE A 104 -10.37 -0.55 -8.24
C PHE A 104 -9.03 -1.20 -7.81
N ASP A 105 -9.06 -2.42 -7.25
CA ASP A 105 -7.83 -3.10 -6.83
C ASP A 105 -6.94 -3.41 -8.05
N ARG A 106 -7.54 -3.85 -9.17
CA ARG A 106 -6.82 -4.06 -10.43
C ARG A 106 -6.22 -2.78 -10.99
N LEU A 107 -6.99 -1.69 -10.97
CA LEU A 107 -6.53 -0.38 -11.44
C LEU A 107 -5.34 0.14 -10.63
N GLN A 108 -5.34 -0.01 -9.30
CA GLN A 108 -4.20 0.38 -8.47
C GLN A 108 -2.92 -0.37 -8.89
N ILE A 109 -3.02 -1.67 -9.16
CA ILE A 109 -1.89 -2.48 -9.64
C ILE A 109 -1.47 -2.05 -11.06
N ASP A 110 -2.40 -1.80 -11.96
CA ASP A 110 -2.10 -1.46 -13.36
C ASP A 110 -1.53 -0.03 -13.51
N ARG A 111 -1.98 0.90 -12.68
CA ARG A 111 -1.55 2.33 -12.70
C ARG A 111 -0.35 2.62 -11.81
N ARG A 112 0.18 1.60 -11.11
CA ARG A 112 1.35 1.78 -10.24
C ARG A 112 2.58 2.26 -11.02
N SER A 113 3.42 3.01 -10.36
CA SER A 113 4.68 3.48 -10.92
C SER A 113 5.86 3.13 -10.02
N ALA A 114 7.04 2.93 -10.63
CA ALA A 114 8.26 2.64 -9.89
C ALA A 114 8.83 3.93 -9.29
N TYR A 115 8.99 3.96 -7.98
CA TYR A 115 9.61 5.06 -7.23
C TYR A 115 10.93 4.62 -6.62
N LEU A 116 11.93 5.51 -6.64
CA LEU A 116 13.17 5.32 -5.90
C LEU A 116 12.88 5.48 -4.41
N LEU A 117 12.98 4.41 -3.64
CA LEU A 117 12.74 4.40 -2.20
C LEU A 117 14.03 4.44 -1.39
N SER A 118 15.12 3.85 -1.91
CA SER A 118 16.45 3.93 -1.32
C SER A 118 17.46 4.30 -2.39
N SER A 119 18.41 5.17 -2.05
CA SER A 119 19.48 5.61 -2.95
C SER A 119 20.80 4.89 -2.74
N ASN A 120 20.96 4.19 -1.61
CA ASN A 120 22.19 3.44 -1.30
C ASN A 120 21.87 2.17 -0.49
N PRO A 121 21.81 0.98 -1.14
CA PRO A 121 21.81 0.79 -2.59
C PRO A 121 20.56 1.38 -3.28
N GLU A 122 20.65 1.64 -4.58
CA GLU A 122 19.48 2.10 -5.35
C GLU A 122 18.43 0.99 -5.41
N GLN A 123 17.27 1.25 -4.81
CA GLN A 123 16.14 0.32 -4.79
C GLN A 123 14.85 1.06 -5.14
N ARG A 124 14.12 0.47 -6.08
CA ARG A 124 12.82 0.97 -6.53
C ARG A 124 11.73 0.00 -6.12
N ALA A 125 10.53 0.52 -5.93
CA ALA A 125 9.35 -0.29 -5.71
C ALA A 125 8.13 0.35 -6.40
N TYR A 126 7.12 -0.47 -6.66
CA TYR A 126 5.88 0.01 -7.26
C TYR A 126 4.96 0.62 -6.21
N VAL A 127 4.58 1.87 -6.42
CA VAL A 127 3.72 2.66 -5.53
C VAL A 127 2.46 3.07 -6.26
N ALA A 128 1.34 3.12 -5.56
CA ALA A 128 0.06 3.61 -6.07
C ALA A 128 0.20 5.05 -6.60
N SER A 129 -0.57 5.40 -7.61
CA SER A 129 -0.64 6.79 -8.08
C SER A 129 -1.17 7.73 -6.99
N ALA A 130 -0.94 9.03 -7.15
CA ALA A 130 -1.47 10.02 -6.21
C ALA A 130 -3.00 9.96 -6.14
N GLU A 131 -3.66 9.80 -7.28
CA GLU A 131 -5.11 9.67 -7.38
C GLU A 131 -5.63 8.42 -6.67
N ASP A 132 -4.99 7.26 -6.93
CA ASP A 132 -5.41 6.00 -6.30
C ASP A 132 -5.14 6.02 -4.80
N THR A 133 -4.08 6.70 -4.36
CA THR A 133 -3.81 6.95 -2.93
C THR A 133 -4.91 7.78 -2.28
N ILE A 134 -5.38 8.85 -2.95
CA ILE A 134 -6.50 9.68 -2.48
C ILE A 134 -7.77 8.84 -2.38
N LEU A 135 -8.12 8.10 -3.45
CA LEU A 135 -9.34 7.30 -3.51
C LEU A 135 -9.35 6.19 -2.44
N ALA A 136 -8.25 5.46 -2.27
CA ALA A 136 -8.13 4.44 -1.24
C ALA A 136 -8.29 5.01 0.16
N LYS A 137 -7.67 6.16 0.44
CA LYS A 137 -7.81 6.83 1.74
C LYS A 137 -9.21 7.37 1.99
N LEU A 138 -9.91 7.85 0.97
CA LEU A 138 -11.32 8.25 1.06
C LEU A 138 -12.22 7.05 1.36
N GLU A 139 -11.97 5.90 0.73
CA GLU A 139 -12.71 4.67 1.01
C GLU A 139 -12.55 4.28 2.49
N TRP A 140 -11.31 4.22 2.98
CA TRP A 140 -11.03 3.91 4.38
C TRP A 140 -11.58 4.95 5.36
N TYR A 141 -11.50 6.24 5.02
CA TYR A 141 -12.08 7.30 5.83
C TYR A 141 -13.59 7.12 5.99
N ARG A 142 -14.28 6.82 4.88
CA ARG A 142 -15.72 6.56 4.86
C ARG A 142 -16.10 5.31 5.65
N LEU A 143 -15.37 4.20 5.45
CA LEU A 143 -15.60 2.96 6.18
C LEU A 143 -15.36 3.11 7.70
N GLY A 144 -14.46 4.00 8.10
CA GLY A 144 -14.19 4.36 9.48
C GLY A 144 -15.16 5.39 10.08
N GLY A 145 -16.29 5.68 9.44
CA GLY A 145 -17.29 6.62 9.95
C GLY A 145 -16.93 8.10 9.77
N GLU A 146 -15.95 8.41 8.94
CA GLU A 146 -15.53 9.78 8.59
C GLU A 146 -14.96 10.59 9.77
N VAL A 147 -14.35 9.93 10.75
CA VAL A 147 -13.84 10.56 11.97
C VAL A 147 -12.32 10.61 12.07
N SER A 148 -11.59 10.00 11.12
CA SER A 148 -10.13 9.93 11.17
C SER A 148 -9.45 11.18 10.64
N ASP A 149 -9.07 12.10 11.52
CA ASP A 149 -8.28 13.30 11.17
C ASP A 149 -6.96 12.95 10.49
N ARG A 150 -6.37 11.81 10.80
CA ARG A 150 -5.13 11.31 10.18
C ARG A 150 -5.34 11.02 8.69
N GLN A 151 -6.39 10.26 8.35
CA GLN A 151 -6.71 9.95 6.96
C GLN A 151 -7.02 11.22 6.17
N TRP A 152 -7.80 12.12 6.76
CA TRP A 152 -8.16 13.39 6.14
C TRP A 152 -6.93 14.28 5.88
N ARG A 153 -6.03 14.41 6.84
CA ARG A 153 -4.77 15.17 6.66
C ARG A 153 -3.87 14.57 5.59
N ASP A 154 -3.79 13.24 5.50
CA ASP A 154 -3.01 12.58 4.44
C ASP A 154 -3.60 12.90 3.05
N ILE A 155 -4.93 12.84 2.89
CA ILE A 155 -5.62 13.21 1.65
C ILE A 155 -5.31 14.65 1.26
N LEU A 156 -5.51 15.60 2.18
CA LEU A 156 -5.25 17.02 1.92
C LEU A 156 -3.76 17.26 1.61
N GLY A 157 -2.86 16.54 2.26
CA GLY A 157 -1.42 16.61 2.01
C GLY A 157 -1.06 16.21 0.58
N VAL A 158 -1.61 15.11 0.09
CA VAL A 158 -1.41 14.67 -1.31
C VAL A 158 -2.00 15.69 -2.28
N ILE A 159 -3.23 16.14 -2.08
CA ILE A 159 -3.87 17.13 -2.95
C ILE A 159 -3.04 18.41 -3.03
N LYS A 160 -2.60 18.93 -1.87
CA LYS A 160 -1.82 20.18 -1.80
C LYS A 160 -0.50 20.09 -2.59
N VAL A 161 0.21 18.97 -2.48
CA VAL A 161 1.50 18.78 -3.15
C VAL A 161 1.34 18.51 -4.64
N GLN A 162 0.27 17.77 -5.03
CA GLN A 162 0.03 17.32 -6.41
C GLN A 162 -0.95 18.20 -7.19
N THR A 163 -1.40 19.33 -6.64
CA THR A 163 -2.53 20.15 -7.14
C THR A 163 -2.61 20.28 -8.67
N ASN A 164 -1.49 20.53 -9.35
CA ASN A 164 -1.46 20.76 -10.80
C ASN A 164 -1.10 19.50 -11.62
N LYS A 165 -0.97 18.34 -10.97
CA LYS A 165 -0.55 17.08 -11.58
C LYS A 165 -1.63 16.00 -11.52
N LEU A 166 -2.67 16.21 -10.70
CA LEU A 166 -3.76 15.25 -10.51
C LEU A 166 -4.65 15.15 -11.74
N ASP A 167 -4.95 13.94 -12.16
CA ASP A 167 -6.01 13.65 -13.12
C ASP A 167 -7.37 13.80 -12.45
N MET A 168 -7.90 15.02 -12.50
CA MET A 168 -9.18 15.36 -11.86
C MET A 168 -10.38 14.65 -12.53
N ASP A 169 -10.28 14.30 -13.80
CA ASP A 169 -11.37 13.59 -14.49
C ASP A 169 -11.39 12.12 -14.03
N TYR A 170 -10.23 11.51 -13.85
CA TYR A 170 -10.13 10.19 -13.24
C TYR A 170 -10.69 10.19 -11.80
N LEU A 171 -10.28 11.16 -10.98
CA LEU A 171 -10.76 11.31 -9.62
C LEU A 171 -12.29 11.46 -9.57
N ARG A 172 -12.88 12.32 -10.39
CA ARG A 172 -14.35 12.51 -10.47
C ARG A 172 -15.05 11.24 -10.92
N LYS A 173 -14.53 10.58 -11.95
CA LYS A 173 -15.12 9.36 -12.50
C LYS A 173 -15.12 8.22 -11.47
N ARG A 174 -14.01 8.04 -10.73
CA ARG A 174 -13.86 6.97 -9.74
C ARG A 174 -14.36 7.36 -8.35
N GLY A 175 -14.29 8.63 -8.04
CA GLY A 175 -14.76 9.22 -6.78
C GLY A 175 -16.24 9.55 -6.74
N GLY A 176 -17.05 9.13 -7.70
CA GLY A 176 -18.49 9.48 -7.77
C GLY A 176 -19.29 9.17 -6.50
N GLY A 177 -18.88 8.16 -5.70
CA GLY A 177 -19.44 7.89 -4.37
C GLY A 177 -18.98 8.86 -3.27
N PHE A 178 -18.03 9.76 -3.58
CA PHE A 178 -17.42 10.72 -2.66
C PHE A 178 -17.75 12.19 -3.04
N SER A 179 -18.76 12.40 -3.89
CA SER A 179 -19.13 13.72 -4.43
C SER A 179 -19.44 14.78 -3.36
N LYS A 180 -19.73 14.36 -2.12
CA LYS A 180 -19.93 15.27 -0.98
C LYS A 180 -18.63 15.92 -0.46
N PHE A 181 -17.46 15.42 -0.84
CA PHE A 181 -16.21 16.02 -0.43
C PHE A 181 -15.82 17.16 -1.38
N PRO A 182 -15.32 18.30 -0.85
CA PRO A 182 -15.05 19.51 -1.65
C PRO A 182 -13.86 19.40 -2.61
N ILE A 183 -13.31 18.20 -2.79
CA ILE A 183 -12.22 17.91 -3.71
C ILE A 183 -12.69 17.38 -5.08
N PHE A 184 -13.99 17.12 -5.24
CA PHE A 184 -14.60 16.63 -6.48
C PHE A 184 -15.50 17.64 -7.17
#